data_0b453e3cd4fd3ee1b5a174ec659c3049
#
_entry.id   0b453e3cd4fd3ee1b5a174ec659c3049
#
_cell.length_a   1.000
_cell.length_b   1.000
_cell.length_c   1.000
_cell.angle_alpha   90.00
_cell.angle_beta   90.00
_cell.angle_gamma   90.00
#
_symmetry.space_group_name_H-M   'P 1'
#
loop_
_entity.id
_entity.type
_entity.pdbx_description
1 polymer ?
#
loop_
_entity_poly.entity_id
_entity_poly.type
_entity_poly.pdbx_seq_one_letter_code
_entity_poly.pdbx_strand_id
1 'polypeptide(L)'
;SIDYSGSMSGDKLRRAITSTVAIVKACQMARNINVQVSARSTDSGQRQLPYIVMVYDSRKNSLKDFYKYMSMLQAHNTTPEGLCFEAIQKYLIPTSNDTDSYFLNFSDGQPCYSISHGTDDINYSGFAAAEHTNRQVKKMQASGINVLSYFITDMSEDRFERSSDWEIFKKCYGKDAKYVNVENMMQVAKTMNEMFLTKI
;
A
#
# COMPACT_ATOMS: atom_id res chain seq x y z
N SER A 1 0.09 -3.79 -1.65
CA SER A 1 -0.12 -3.61 -0.21
C SER A 1 -1.27 -2.63 0.03
N ILE A 2 -2.19 -2.98 0.89
CA ILE A 2 -3.38 -2.19 1.21
C ILE A 2 -3.23 -1.70 2.65
N ASP A 3 -3.36 -0.39 2.83
CA ASP A 3 -3.61 0.21 4.13
C ASP A 3 -5.08 -0.04 4.51
N TYR A 4 -5.32 -0.56 5.71
CA TYR A 4 -6.66 -0.66 6.27
C TYR A 4 -6.74 -0.09 7.68
N SER A 5 -5.96 0.96 7.93
CA SER A 5 -6.09 1.81 9.11
C SER A 5 -7.47 2.47 9.21
N GLY A 6 -7.78 3.04 10.37
CA GLY A 6 -9.09 3.62 10.64
C GLY A 6 -9.52 4.72 9.67
N SER A 7 -8.58 5.52 9.16
CA SER A 7 -8.81 6.58 8.17
C SER A 7 -9.30 6.06 6.81
N MET A 8 -8.96 4.80 6.48
CA MET A 8 -9.44 4.12 5.28
C MET A 8 -10.90 3.66 5.35
N SER A 9 -11.59 3.87 6.48
CA SER A 9 -12.98 3.41 6.67
C SER A 9 -13.94 3.91 5.58
N GLY A 10 -14.94 3.09 5.27
CA GLY A 10 -15.98 3.42 4.29
C GLY A 10 -15.55 3.21 2.84
N ASP A 11 -15.80 4.20 1.99
CA ASP A 11 -15.60 4.11 0.54
C ASP A 11 -14.13 3.95 0.14
N LYS A 12 -13.19 4.52 0.88
CA LYS A 12 -11.77 4.40 0.57
C LYS A 12 -11.31 2.94 0.60
N LEU A 13 -11.56 2.23 1.70
CA LEU A 13 -11.20 0.81 1.82
C LEU A 13 -11.96 -0.05 0.81
N ARG A 14 -13.27 0.19 0.65
CA ARG A 14 -14.08 -0.55 -0.32
C ARG A 14 -13.54 -0.43 -1.73
N ARG A 15 -13.10 0.76 -2.12
CA ARG A 15 -12.55 1.01 -3.45
C ARG A 15 -11.13 0.48 -3.60
N ALA A 16 -10.28 0.59 -2.57
CA ALA A 16 -8.96 -0.06 -2.57
C ALA A 16 -9.09 -1.58 -2.74
N ILE A 17 -10.04 -2.21 -2.04
CA ILE A 17 -10.37 -3.61 -2.20
C ILE A 17 -10.84 -3.92 -3.63
N THR A 18 -11.77 -3.15 -4.16
CA THR A 18 -12.29 -3.34 -5.53
C THR A 18 -11.19 -3.24 -6.57
N SER A 19 -10.29 -2.24 -6.45
CA SER A 19 -9.13 -2.10 -7.33
C SER A 19 -8.21 -3.29 -7.24
N THR A 20 -7.91 -3.71 -6.01
CA THR A 20 -7.03 -4.87 -5.79
C THR A 20 -7.62 -6.13 -6.40
N VAL A 21 -8.94 -6.35 -6.26
CA VAL A 21 -9.64 -7.47 -6.89
C VAL A 21 -9.55 -7.39 -8.43
N ALA A 22 -9.73 -6.21 -9.00
CA ALA A 22 -9.62 -6.02 -10.46
C ALA A 22 -8.20 -6.32 -10.96
N ILE A 23 -7.18 -5.83 -10.24
CA ILE A 23 -5.76 -6.09 -10.54
C ILE A 23 -5.45 -7.59 -10.47
N VAL A 24 -5.85 -8.27 -9.40
CA VAL A 24 -5.62 -9.71 -9.23
C VAL A 24 -6.27 -10.51 -10.36
N LYS A 25 -7.50 -10.17 -10.74
CA LYS A 25 -8.17 -10.79 -11.89
C LYS A 25 -7.44 -10.56 -13.20
N ALA A 26 -7.01 -9.34 -13.47
CA ALA A 26 -6.26 -9.00 -14.68
C ALA A 26 -4.93 -9.78 -14.74
N CYS A 27 -4.19 -9.83 -13.64
CA CYS A 27 -2.94 -10.59 -13.54
C CYS A 27 -3.14 -12.09 -13.77
N GLN A 28 -4.25 -12.66 -13.31
CA GLN A 28 -4.55 -14.07 -13.55
C GLN A 28 -4.89 -14.39 -15.01
N MET A 29 -5.46 -13.43 -15.74
CA MET A 29 -5.70 -13.58 -17.18
C MET A 29 -4.37 -13.53 -17.96
N ALA A 30 -3.38 -12.83 -17.45
CA ALA A 30 -2.03 -12.77 -17.99
C ALA A 30 -1.19 -13.92 -17.38
N ARG A 31 -0.92 -14.98 -18.16
CA ARG A 31 -0.32 -16.25 -17.70
C ARG A 31 1.08 -16.14 -17.08
N ASN A 32 1.75 -15.01 -17.25
CA ASN A 32 3.13 -14.76 -16.84
C ASN A 32 3.25 -13.80 -15.64
N ILE A 33 2.15 -13.42 -15.00
CA ILE A 33 2.16 -12.48 -13.87
C ILE A 33 1.78 -13.20 -12.57
N ASN A 34 2.69 -13.19 -11.61
CA ASN A 34 2.41 -13.60 -10.24
C ASN A 34 2.04 -12.38 -9.40
N VAL A 35 1.03 -12.52 -8.55
CA VAL A 35 0.57 -11.43 -7.69
C VAL A 35 0.50 -11.88 -6.24
N GLN A 36 1.01 -11.02 -5.35
CA GLN A 36 0.86 -11.14 -3.91
C GLN A 36 0.08 -9.93 -3.39
N VAL A 37 -0.85 -10.15 -2.48
CA VAL A 37 -1.61 -9.09 -1.81
C VAL A 37 -1.33 -9.13 -0.33
N SER A 38 -0.93 -7.99 0.22
CA SER A 38 -0.76 -7.80 1.66
C SER A 38 -1.66 -6.66 2.16
N ALA A 39 -2.02 -6.73 3.43
CA ALA A 39 -2.74 -5.67 4.12
C ALA A 39 -2.02 -5.32 5.42
N ARG A 40 -2.06 -4.06 5.85
CA ARG A 40 -1.32 -3.56 7.00
C ARG A 40 -2.16 -2.64 7.88
N SER A 41 -1.93 -2.72 9.18
CA SER A 41 -2.48 -1.86 10.24
C SER A 41 -1.69 -2.10 11.54
N THR A 42 -2.24 -1.68 12.68
CA THR A 42 -1.81 -2.10 14.00
C THR A 42 -2.85 -3.02 14.64
N ASP A 43 -2.41 -3.92 15.53
CA ASP A 43 -3.34 -4.80 16.25
C ASP A 43 -4.20 -4.02 17.26
N SER A 44 -5.23 -4.67 17.79
CA SER A 44 -6.12 -4.09 18.80
C SER A 44 -5.67 -4.36 20.23
N GLY A 45 -4.46 -4.88 20.42
CA GLY A 45 -3.87 -5.09 21.74
C GLY A 45 -3.45 -3.80 22.42
N GLN A 46 -3.08 -3.88 23.70
CA GLN A 46 -2.63 -2.71 24.48
C GLN A 46 -1.42 -1.98 23.85
N ARG A 47 -0.56 -2.70 23.15
CA ARG A 47 0.63 -2.14 22.47
C ARG A 47 0.38 -1.75 21.03
N GLN A 48 -0.79 -2.05 20.46
CA GLN A 48 -1.14 -1.75 19.06
C GLN A 48 0.01 -2.06 18.08
N LEU A 49 0.60 -3.26 18.21
CA LEU A 49 1.80 -3.60 17.44
C LEU A 49 1.56 -3.52 15.93
N PRO A 50 2.51 -2.93 15.18
CA PRO A 50 2.45 -2.92 13.72
C PRO A 50 2.45 -4.34 13.17
N TYR A 51 1.58 -4.61 12.19
CA TYR A 51 1.59 -5.89 11.49
C TYR A 51 1.26 -5.75 10.01
N ILE A 52 1.72 -6.72 9.25
CA ILE A 52 1.36 -6.90 7.87
C ILE A 52 0.95 -8.36 7.67
N VAL A 53 -0.18 -8.58 7.01
CA VAL A 53 -0.70 -9.91 6.70
C VAL A 53 -0.66 -10.14 5.20
N MET A 54 -0.15 -11.32 4.80
CA MET A 54 -0.24 -11.79 3.42
C MET A 54 -1.63 -12.37 3.19
N VAL A 55 -2.46 -11.64 2.46
CA VAL A 55 -3.87 -12.00 2.18
C VAL A 55 -3.96 -13.00 1.04
N TYR A 56 -3.04 -12.90 0.07
CA TYR A 56 -3.08 -13.71 -1.14
C TYR A 56 -1.69 -13.87 -1.75
N ASP A 57 -1.42 -15.05 -2.28
CA ASP A 57 -0.30 -15.34 -3.18
C ASP A 57 -0.84 -16.22 -4.32
N SER A 58 -0.82 -15.72 -5.55
CA SER A 58 -1.36 -16.41 -6.73
C SER A 58 -0.76 -17.80 -6.98
N ARG A 59 0.42 -18.06 -6.41
CA ARG A 59 1.11 -19.36 -6.52
C ARG A 59 0.65 -20.39 -5.49
N LYS A 60 -0.10 -19.96 -4.46
CA LYS A 60 -0.44 -20.78 -3.28
C LYS A 60 -1.92 -20.82 -2.95
N ASN A 61 -2.65 -19.74 -3.25
CA ASN A 61 -4.02 -19.56 -2.81
C ASN A 61 -4.99 -19.55 -3.98
N SER A 62 -6.22 -20.00 -3.74
CA SER A 62 -7.31 -19.88 -4.70
C SER A 62 -7.93 -18.47 -4.69
N LEU A 63 -8.57 -18.07 -5.79
CA LEU A 63 -9.36 -16.84 -5.82
C LEU A 63 -10.50 -16.85 -4.81
N LYS A 64 -11.08 -18.02 -4.51
CA LYS A 64 -12.14 -18.17 -3.52
C LYS A 64 -11.65 -17.73 -2.14
N ASP A 65 -10.44 -18.17 -1.75
CA ASP A 65 -9.84 -17.78 -0.48
C ASP A 65 -9.52 -16.28 -0.48
N PHE A 66 -8.99 -15.76 -1.59
CA PHE A 66 -8.73 -14.33 -1.75
C PHE A 66 -9.99 -13.49 -1.51
N TYR A 67 -11.12 -13.80 -2.16
CA TYR A 67 -12.35 -13.06 -1.96
C TYR A 67 -12.86 -13.15 -0.52
N LYS A 68 -12.75 -14.32 0.09
CA LYS A 68 -13.11 -14.51 1.50
C LYS A 68 -12.30 -13.59 2.41
N TYR A 69 -10.97 -13.55 2.25
CA TYR A 69 -10.12 -12.68 3.07
C TYR A 69 -10.40 -11.19 2.81
N MET A 70 -10.55 -10.79 1.55
CA MET A 70 -10.85 -9.40 1.20
C MET A 70 -12.18 -8.92 1.79
N SER A 71 -13.19 -9.78 1.88
CA SER A 71 -14.48 -9.45 2.50
C SER A 71 -14.43 -9.33 4.03
N MET A 72 -13.37 -9.81 4.66
CA MET A 72 -13.17 -9.73 6.12
C MET A 72 -12.35 -8.52 6.55
N LEU A 73 -11.71 -7.80 5.62
CA LEU A 73 -10.92 -6.62 5.94
C LEU A 73 -11.83 -5.49 6.43
N GLN A 74 -11.56 -5.01 7.63
CA GLN A 74 -12.25 -3.90 8.26
C GLN A 74 -11.23 -2.86 8.71
N ALA A 75 -11.47 -1.60 8.36
CA ALA A 75 -10.57 -0.51 8.73
C ALA A 75 -10.51 -0.33 10.25
N HIS A 76 -9.30 -0.28 10.79
CA HIS A 76 -9.07 -0.06 12.22
C HIS A 76 -7.66 0.46 12.51
N ASN A 77 -7.52 1.11 13.66
CA ASN A 77 -6.25 1.56 14.22
C ASN A 77 -5.43 2.51 13.32
N THR A 78 -4.10 2.39 13.30
CA THR A 78 -3.17 3.37 12.72
C THR A 78 -2.40 2.84 11.52
N THR A 79 -1.64 3.71 10.87
CA THR A 79 -0.88 3.43 9.64
C THR A 79 0.62 3.32 9.91
N PRO A 80 1.16 2.17 10.34
CA PRO A 80 2.59 1.98 10.62
C PRO A 80 3.40 1.70 9.35
N GLU A 81 3.24 2.50 8.32
CA GLU A 81 3.60 2.19 6.93
C GLU A 81 5.06 1.78 6.73
N GLY A 82 6.01 2.62 7.12
CA GLY A 82 7.43 2.30 6.94
C GLY A 82 7.90 1.09 7.77
N LEU A 83 7.31 0.88 8.94
CA LEU A 83 7.60 -0.31 9.77
C LEU A 83 7.10 -1.58 9.10
N CYS A 84 5.91 -1.53 8.50
CA CYS A 84 5.38 -2.64 7.72
C CYS A 84 6.17 -2.87 6.42
N PHE A 85 6.68 -1.81 5.80
CA PHE A 85 7.53 -1.94 4.60
C PHE A 85 8.89 -2.56 4.94
N GLU A 86 9.45 -2.26 6.09
CA GLU A 86 10.65 -2.95 6.57
C GLU A 86 10.41 -4.46 6.74
N ALA A 87 9.28 -4.82 7.32
CA ALA A 87 8.93 -6.22 7.55
C ALA A 87 8.65 -7.00 6.25
N ILE A 88 8.00 -6.37 5.25
CA ILE A 88 7.62 -7.07 4.01
C ILE A 88 8.79 -7.29 3.05
N GLN A 89 9.88 -6.51 3.14
CA GLN A 89 10.99 -6.58 2.19
C GLN A 89 11.55 -7.99 2.02
N LYS A 90 11.60 -8.79 3.08
CA LYS A 90 12.05 -10.19 3.04
C LYS A 90 11.17 -11.14 2.20
N TYR A 91 9.98 -10.70 1.83
CA TYR A 91 9.04 -11.47 1.00
C TYR A 91 8.95 -10.96 -0.44
N LEU A 92 9.52 -9.78 -0.70
CA LEU A 92 9.54 -9.21 -2.04
C LEU A 92 10.57 -9.92 -2.91
N ILE A 93 10.23 -10.10 -4.17
CA ILE A 93 11.13 -10.68 -5.17
C ILE A 93 11.81 -9.51 -5.89
N PRO A 94 13.15 -9.39 -5.83
CA PRO A 94 13.88 -8.38 -6.59
C PRO A 94 13.68 -8.55 -8.10
N THR A 95 13.81 -7.47 -8.84
CA THR A 95 13.88 -7.53 -10.31
C THR A 95 15.16 -8.25 -10.75
N SER A 96 15.05 -9.07 -11.78
CA SER A 96 16.16 -9.81 -12.40
C SER A 96 16.07 -9.72 -13.92
N ASN A 97 16.96 -10.39 -14.64
CA ASN A 97 16.93 -10.41 -16.11
C ASN A 97 15.61 -10.99 -16.67
N ASP A 98 14.98 -11.90 -15.94
CA ASP A 98 13.79 -12.64 -16.36
C ASP A 98 12.51 -12.19 -15.62
N THR A 99 12.62 -11.24 -14.70
CA THR A 99 11.49 -10.86 -13.82
C THR A 99 11.49 -9.37 -13.53
N ASP A 100 10.46 -8.70 -13.94
CA ASP A 100 10.14 -7.32 -13.49
C ASP A 100 9.27 -7.37 -12.22
N SER A 101 9.66 -6.63 -11.20
CA SER A 101 8.94 -6.58 -9.94
C SER A 101 8.32 -5.20 -9.70
N TYR A 102 7.07 -5.21 -9.26
CA TYR A 102 6.27 -4.02 -8.95
C TYR A 102 5.70 -4.09 -7.55
N PHE A 103 5.78 -2.99 -6.83
CA PHE A 103 5.14 -2.81 -5.54
C PHE A 103 4.10 -1.71 -5.63
N LEU A 104 2.82 -2.10 -5.56
CA LEU A 104 1.68 -1.18 -5.55
C LEU A 104 1.25 -0.94 -4.12
N ASN A 105 1.19 0.31 -3.72
CA ASN A 105 0.74 0.73 -2.39
C ASN A 105 -0.54 1.55 -2.47
N PHE A 106 -1.52 1.20 -1.63
CA PHE A 106 -2.78 1.93 -1.47
C PHE A 106 -2.87 2.43 -0.03
N SER A 107 -2.92 3.76 0.16
CA SER A 107 -3.01 4.41 1.46
C SER A 107 -3.78 5.72 1.34
N ASP A 108 -4.35 6.20 2.44
CA ASP A 108 -5.01 7.51 2.49
C ASP A 108 -4.37 8.45 3.51
N GLY A 109 -3.26 8.07 4.08
CA GLY A 109 -2.76 8.76 5.24
C GLY A 109 -1.26 8.94 5.32
N GLN A 110 -0.93 9.63 6.38
CA GLN A 110 0.43 9.82 6.83
C GLN A 110 0.87 8.60 7.64
N PRO A 111 2.13 8.17 7.53
CA PRO A 111 2.68 7.20 8.44
C PRO A 111 2.51 7.66 9.88
N CYS A 112 1.74 6.92 10.66
CA CYS A 112 1.45 7.26 12.04
C CYS A 112 1.34 6.01 12.90
N TYR A 113 2.11 5.99 13.97
CA TYR A 113 2.05 4.97 15.00
C TYR A 113 2.58 5.54 16.31
N SER A 114 1.82 5.44 17.37
CA SER A 114 2.25 5.86 18.69
C SER A 114 1.81 4.87 19.75
N ILE A 115 2.71 4.60 20.69
CA ILE A 115 2.42 3.84 21.89
C ILE A 115 2.82 4.71 23.08
N SER A 116 1.93 4.73 24.07
CA SER A 116 2.28 5.16 25.42
C SER A 116 1.89 4.04 26.38
N HIS A 117 2.85 3.24 26.82
CA HIS A 117 2.61 2.13 27.74
C HIS A 117 3.73 1.99 28.76
N GLY A 118 3.47 2.33 30.00
CA GLY A 118 4.45 2.31 31.08
C GLY A 118 5.55 3.36 30.87
N THR A 119 6.79 2.92 30.70
CA THR A 119 7.95 3.78 30.43
C THR A 119 8.24 3.92 28.93
N ASP A 120 7.51 3.21 28.08
CA ASP A 120 7.78 3.15 26.64
C ASP A 120 6.86 4.14 25.91
N ASP A 121 7.39 5.30 25.56
CA ASP A 121 6.75 6.26 24.66
C ASP A 121 7.37 6.16 23.28
N ILE A 122 6.63 5.58 22.32
CA ILE A 122 7.01 5.56 20.92
C ILE A 122 6.11 6.52 20.16
N ASN A 123 6.70 7.52 19.52
CA ASN A 123 6.00 8.41 18.61
C ASN A 123 6.62 8.28 17.21
N TYR A 124 5.94 7.54 16.34
CA TYR A 124 6.30 7.36 14.96
C TYR A 124 5.27 8.12 14.09
N SER A 125 5.56 9.39 13.78
CA SER A 125 4.65 10.27 13.04
C SER A 125 5.38 11.37 12.28
N GLY A 126 4.64 12.11 11.46
CA GLY A 126 5.12 13.28 10.76
C GLY A 126 6.36 13.02 9.88
N PHE A 127 7.30 13.97 9.87
CA PHE A 127 8.47 13.91 9.01
C PHE A 127 9.41 12.74 9.30
N ALA A 128 9.58 12.37 10.57
CA ALA A 128 10.45 11.24 10.93
C ALA A 128 9.90 9.92 10.38
N ALA A 129 8.60 9.69 10.50
CA ALA A 129 7.94 8.52 9.93
C ALA A 129 7.97 8.53 8.39
N ALA A 130 7.77 9.71 7.78
CA ALA A 130 7.87 9.86 6.33
C ALA A 130 9.29 9.57 5.82
N GLU A 131 10.33 10.06 6.48
CA GLU A 131 11.72 9.75 6.14
C GLU A 131 12.07 8.27 6.31
N HIS A 132 11.55 7.64 7.37
CA HIS A 132 11.72 6.21 7.53
C HIS A 132 11.02 5.44 6.39
N THR A 133 9.78 5.77 6.07
CA THR A 133 9.05 5.18 4.94
C THR A 133 9.82 5.38 3.63
N ASN A 134 10.34 6.59 3.36
CA ASN A 134 11.15 6.87 2.18
C ASN A 134 12.40 5.99 2.11
N ARG A 135 13.09 5.79 3.23
CA ARG A 135 14.26 4.88 3.26
C ARG A 135 13.89 3.45 2.88
N GLN A 136 12.73 2.96 3.33
CA GLN A 136 12.26 1.62 2.97
C GLN A 136 11.88 1.54 1.48
N VAL A 137 11.22 2.56 0.95
CA VAL A 137 10.91 2.67 -0.49
C VAL A 137 12.19 2.67 -1.32
N LYS A 138 13.20 3.45 -0.94
CA LYS A 138 14.50 3.48 -1.64
C LYS A 138 15.22 2.12 -1.60
N LYS A 139 15.11 1.37 -0.51
CA LYS A 139 15.67 0.00 -0.45
C LYS A 139 14.98 -0.93 -1.46
N MET A 140 13.65 -0.86 -1.58
CA MET A 140 12.91 -1.63 -2.59
C MET A 140 13.36 -1.24 -4.01
N GLN A 141 13.45 0.06 -4.29
CA GLN A 141 13.91 0.58 -5.59
C GLN A 141 15.34 0.17 -5.90
N ALA A 142 16.24 0.17 -4.91
CA ALA A 142 17.62 -0.30 -5.07
C ALA A 142 17.71 -1.80 -5.40
N SER A 143 16.68 -2.58 -5.07
CA SER A 143 16.53 -3.98 -5.48
C SER A 143 15.87 -4.11 -6.87
N GLY A 144 15.69 -3.01 -7.60
CA GLY A 144 15.08 -2.98 -8.92
C GLY A 144 13.54 -3.02 -8.90
N ILE A 145 12.89 -2.98 -7.73
CA ILE A 145 11.44 -3.03 -7.62
C ILE A 145 10.85 -1.67 -8.02
N ASN A 146 9.93 -1.66 -8.97
CA ASN A 146 9.18 -0.47 -9.35
C ASN A 146 8.09 -0.20 -8.30
N VAL A 147 8.25 0.89 -7.54
CA VAL A 147 7.29 1.27 -6.50
C VAL A 147 6.30 2.30 -7.05
N LEU A 148 5.01 2.07 -6.83
CA LEU A 148 3.94 3.02 -7.11
C LEU A 148 3.03 3.13 -5.89
N SER A 149 2.86 4.34 -5.40
CA SER A 149 2.03 4.60 -4.23
C SER A 149 0.88 5.52 -4.59
N TYR A 150 -0.32 5.04 -4.31
CA TYR A 150 -1.57 5.72 -4.57
C TYR A 150 -2.15 6.28 -3.28
N PHE A 151 -2.25 7.61 -3.21
CA PHE A 151 -3.00 8.27 -2.16
C PHE A 151 -4.48 8.29 -2.54
N ILE A 152 -5.31 7.65 -1.71
CA ILE A 152 -6.75 7.54 -1.93
C ILE A 152 -7.46 8.61 -1.10
N THR A 153 -8.19 9.50 -1.76
CA THR A 153 -8.94 10.57 -1.09
C THR A 153 -10.25 10.88 -1.80
N ASP A 154 -11.20 11.43 -1.07
CA ASP A 154 -12.45 11.99 -1.56
C ASP A 154 -12.37 13.48 -1.88
N MET A 155 -11.23 14.12 -1.58
CA MET A 155 -11.00 15.52 -1.90
C MET A 155 -10.83 15.71 -3.41
N SER A 156 -11.16 16.90 -3.91
CA SER A 156 -10.78 17.31 -5.26
C SER A 156 -9.27 17.49 -5.37
N GLU A 157 -8.72 17.29 -6.56
CA GLU A 157 -7.28 17.36 -6.82
C GLU A 157 -6.68 18.68 -6.35
N ASP A 158 -7.27 19.82 -6.75
CA ASP A 158 -6.81 21.16 -6.38
C ASP A 158 -6.74 21.40 -4.86
N ARG A 159 -7.67 20.84 -4.10
CA ARG A 159 -7.70 20.97 -2.65
C ARG A 159 -6.68 20.05 -2.00
N PHE A 160 -6.53 18.87 -2.56
CA PHE A 160 -5.61 17.88 -2.07
C PHE A 160 -4.15 18.28 -2.28
N GLU A 161 -3.79 18.81 -3.46
CA GLU A 161 -2.43 19.27 -3.76
C GLU A 161 -1.91 20.35 -2.80
N ARG A 162 -2.80 21.06 -2.12
CA ARG A 162 -2.46 22.06 -1.09
C ARG A 162 -2.48 21.50 0.33
N SER A 163 -2.77 20.22 0.50
CA SER A 163 -2.84 19.60 1.83
C SER A 163 -1.46 19.21 2.36
N SER A 164 -1.30 19.29 3.69
CA SER A 164 -0.12 18.76 4.36
C SER A 164 0.05 17.26 4.17
N ASP A 165 -1.05 16.53 3.97
CA ASP A 165 -1.05 15.09 3.78
C ASP A 165 -0.39 14.71 2.46
N TRP A 166 -0.66 15.47 1.40
CA TRP A 166 0.01 15.30 0.12
C TRP A 166 1.51 15.59 0.19
N GLU A 167 1.92 16.63 0.93
CA GLU A 167 3.34 16.94 1.10
C GLU A 167 4.08 15.82 1.82
N ILE A 168 3.49 15.27 2.88
CA ILE A 168 4.08 14.14 3.61
C ILE A 168 4.11 12.90 2.73
N PHE A 169 3.04 12.63 1.99
CA PHE A 169 2.98 11.50 1.07
C PHE A 169 4.03 11.59 -0.05
N LYS A 170 4.20 12.77 -0.64
CA LYS A 170 5.30 13.04 -1.57
C LYS A 170 6.68 12.83 -0.94
N LYS A 171 6.84 13.17 0.33
CA LYS A 171 8.09 12.92 1.05
C LYS A 171 8.37 11.43 1.22
N CYS A 172 7.35 10.62 1.42
CA CYS A 172 7.47 9.15 1.49
C CYS A 172 7.89 8.54 0.15
N TYR A 173 7.29 8.97 -0.95
CA TYR A 173 7.31 8.24 -2.23
C TYR A 173 7.93 9.02 -3.39
N GLY A 174 8.18 10.32 -3.24
CA GLY A 174 8.78 11.15 -4.28
C GLY A 174 7.94 11.19 -5.56
N LYS A 175 8.58 10.96 -6.71
CA LYS A 175 7.94 10.93 -8.04
C LYS A 175 6.94 9.78 -8.22
N ASP A 176 7.03 8.77 -7.38
CA ASP A 176 6.19 7.56 -7.42
C ASP A 176 4.90 7.72 -6.59
N ALA A 177 4.73 8.89 -5.95
CA ALA A 177 3.47 9.30 -5.34
C ALA A 177 2.44 9.63 -6.42
N LYS A 178 1.26 9.02 -6.34
CA LYS A 178 0.14 9.24 -7.27
C LYS A 178 -1.10 9.61 -6.48
N TYR A 179 -1.80 10.61 -6.95
CA TYR A 179 -3.13 10.95 -6.47
C TYR A 179 -4.18 10.07 -7.14
N VAL A 180 -5.14 9.56 -6.37
CA VAL A 180 -6.31 8.87 -6.90
C VAL A 180 -7.56 9.35 -6.18
N ASN A 181 -8.44 10.02 -6.92
CA ASN A 181 -9.78 10.30 -6.42
C ASN A 181 -10.56 8.98 -6.29
N VAL A 182 -11.23 8.81 -5.15
CA VAL A 182 -12.03 7.61 -4.83
C VAL A 182 -13.05 7.30 -5.95
N GLU A 183 -13.53 8.32 -6.66
CA GLU A 183 -14.50 8.16 -7.75
C GLU A 183 -13.87 7.69 -9.06
N ASN A 184 -12.55 7.85 -9.23
CA ASN A 184 -11.89 7.62 -10.51
C ASN A 184 -10.93 6.41 -10.50
N MET A 185 -11.49 5.24 -10.26
CA MET A 185 -10.76 3.96 -10.24
C MET A 185 -10.10 3.58 -11.56
N MET A 186 -10.55 4.16 -12.69
CA MET A 186 -9.98 3.93 -14.01
C MET A 186 -8.53 4.46 -14.11
N GLN A 187 -8.13 5.43 -13.28
CA GLN A 187 -6.76 5.95 -13.26
C GLN A 187 -5.75 4.88 -12.83
N VAL A 188 -6.09 4.05 -11.85
CA VAL A 188 -5.19 2.97 -11.41
C VAL A 188 -4.98 1.96 -12.53
N ALA A 189 -6.06 1.54 -13.19
CA ALA A 189 -5.98 0.62 -14.31
C ALA A 189 -5.20 1.22 -15.50
N LYS A 190 -5.38 2.51 -15.78
CA LYS A 190 -4.66 3.23 -16.84
C LYS A 190 -3.16 3.30 -16.56
N THR A 191 -2.77 3.72 -15.35
CA THR A 191 -1.37 3.80 -14.96
C THR A 191 -0.69 2.43 -15.01
N MET A 192 -1.40 1.37 -14.59
CA MET A 192 -0.88 0.00 -14.71
C MET A 192 -0.70 -0.43 -16.17
N ASN A 193 -1.67 -0.15 -17.03
CA ASN A 193 -1.54 -0.44 -18.46
C ASN A 193 -0.35 0.30 -19.08
N GLU A 194 -0.17 1.57 -18.77
CA GLU A 194 0.98 2.35 -19.25
C GLU A 194 2.31 1.73 -18.79
N MET A 195 2.38 1.23 -17.54
CA MET A 195 3.58 0.55 -17.05
C MET A 195 3.85 -0.78 -17.73
N PHE A 196 2.81 -1.57 -18.01
CA PHE A 196 2.97 -2.87 -18.67
C PHE A 196 3.22 -2.72 -20.17
N LEU A 197 2.60 -1.74 -20.84
CA LEU A 197 2.74 -1.52 -22.29
C LEU A 197 4.04 -0.82 -22.69
N THR A 198 4.68 -0.05 -21.80
CA THR A 198 5.97 0.59 -22.10
C THR A 198 7.16 -0.36 -22.05
N LYS A 199 6.94 -1.62 -21.70
CA LYS A 199 7.99 -2.66 -21.57
C LYS A 199 7.79 -3.88 -22.48
N ILE A 200 6.78 -3.84 -23.37
CA ILE A 200 6.62 -4.77 -24.48
C ILE A 200 7.23 -4.14 -25.73
#